data_b4dd41a025bf32f765146bde6800e139
#
_entry.id   b4dd41a025bf32f765146bde6800e139
#
_cell.length_a   1.000
_cell.length_b   1.000
_cell.length_c   1.000
_cell.angle_alpha   90.00
_cell.angle_beta   90.00
_cell.angle_gamma   90.00
#
_symmetry.space_group_name_H-M   'P 1'
#
loop_
_entity.id
_entity.type
_entity.pdbx_description
1 polymer ?
#
loop_
_entity_poly.entity_id
_entity_poly.type
_entity_poly.pdbx_seq_one_letter_code
_entity_poly.pdbx_strand_id
1 'polypeptide(L)'
;PSSNLFLGSGLFDWRAAGDAGVAVSLASDVGGGTSLSSFRTMGDAYKVQAMAGQRLTAWCALHAATLGSAKALQLDHEIGSLEVGRMADVCVWDWAADPVAQRRMEVAQGLHERAFAWMTLADDRNLVQAWVAGALRHQRAGV
;
A
#
# COMPACT_ATOMS: atom_id res chain seq x y z
N PRO A 1 -2.29 2.69 10.43
CA PRO A 1 -1.59 1.96 11.52
C PRO A 1 -0.31 2.65 11.99
N SER A 2 0.45 3.32 11.10
CA SER A 2 1.67 4.05 11.51
C SER A 2 1.36 5.12 12.54
N SER A 3 0.30 5.90 12.36
CA SER A 3 -0.16 6.91 13.30
C SER A 3 -0.61 6.30 14.63
N ASN A 4 -1.35 5.18 14.59
CA ASN A 4 -1.76 4.48 15.80
C ASN A 4 -0.55 4.05 16.65
N LEU A 5 0.51 3.53 16.01
CA LEU A 5 1.75 3.12 16.68
C LEU A 5 2.49 4.34 17.23
N PHE A 6 2.62 5.41 16.44
CA PHE A 6 3.35 6.61 16.84
C PHE A 6 2.67 7.36 18.00
N LEU A 7 1.35 7.46 17.97
CA LEU A 7 0.56 8.14 19.01
C LEU A 7 0.21 7.23 20.20
N GLY A 8 0.50 5.92 20.13
CA GLY A 8 0.15 4.98 21.17
C GLY A 8 -1.35 4.72 21.33
N SER A 9 -2.14 4.92 20.26
CA SER A 9 -3.61 4.76 20.26
C SER A 9 -4.07 3.31 20.31
N GLY A 10 -3.15 2.34 20.27
CA GLY A 10 -3.45 0.91 20.29
C GLY A 10 -3.39 0.23 18.91
N LEU A 11 -3.68 -1.05 18.90
CA LEU A 11 -3.66 -1.88 17.69
C LEU A 11 -5.07 -1.96 17.09
N PHE A 12 -5.19 -1.62 15.81
CA PHE A 12 -6.46 -1.72 15.10
C PHE A 12 -6.82 -3.18 14.80
N ASP A 13 -8.00 -3.62 15.19
CA ASP A 13 -8.52 -4.94 14.90
C ASP A 13 -9.27 -4.95 13.56
N TRP A 14 -8.57 -5.39 12.50
CA TRP A 14 -9.12 -5.43 11.15
C TRP A 14 -10.25 -6.44 11.00
N ARG A 15 -10.12 -7.59 11.67
CA ARG A 15 -11.14 -8.64 11.61
C ARG A 15 -12.44 -8.19 12.28
N ALA A 16 -12.35 -7.65 13.50
CA ALA A 16 -13.53 -7.16 14.20
C ALA A 16 -14.23 -6.05 13.41
N ALA A 17 -13.51 -5.16 12.74
CA ALA A 17 -14.09 -4.15 11.86
C ALA A 17 -14.81 -4.78 10.67
N GLY A 18 -14.19 -5.77 10.01
CA GLY A 18 -14.80 -6.51 8.89
C GLY A 18 -16.04 -7.29 9.31
N ASP A 19 -16.01 -7.96 10.45
CA ASP A 19 -17.14 -8.70 11.01
C ASP A 19 -18.32 -7.79 11.36
N ALA A 20 -18.02 -6.53 11.72
CA ALA A 20 -19.02 -5.48 11.94
C ALA A 20 -19.49 -4.80 10.64
N GLY A 21 -19.04 -5.25 9.46
CA GLY A 21 -19.43 -4.69 8.17
C GLY A 21 -18.76 -3.34 7.85
N VAL A 22 -17.71 -2.98 8.58
CA VAL A 22 -16.98 -1.72 8.37
C VAL A 22 -15.95 -1.90 7.25
N ALA A 23 -16.04 -1.07 6.21
CA ALA A 23 -15.05 -1.02 5.16
C ALA A 23 -13.73 -0.45 5.70
N VAL A 24 -12.65 -1.23 5.61
CA VAL A 24 -11.32 -0.83 6.08
C VAL A 24 -10.47 -0.35 4.92
N SER A 25 -9.87 0.81 5.06
CA SER A 25 -8.89 1.36 4.11
C SER A 25 -7.60 1.77 4.81
N LEU A 26 -6.54 1.96 4.04
CA LEU A 26 -5.24 2.41 4.52
C LEU A 26 -4.94 3.82 4.02
N ALA A 27 -4.52 4.69 4.93
CA ALA A 27 -4.03 6.03 4.64
C ALA A 27 -2.78 6.33 5.46
N SER A 28 -1.98 7.29 4.98
CA SER A 28 -0.74 7.69 5.65
C SER A 28 -0.99 8.41 6.97
N ASP A 29 -2.09 9.19 7.06
CA ASP A 29 -2.41 10.04 8.21
C ASP A 29 -1.18 10.88 8.63
N VAL A 30 -0.46 11.43 7.64
CA VAL A 30 0.79 12.16 7.89
C VAL A 30 0.53 13.37 8.79
N GLY A 31 1.36 13.48 9.84
CA GLY A 31 1.12 14.39 10.96
C GLY A 31 1.03 13.59 12.26
N GLY A 32 0.10 12.63 12.36
CA GLY A 32 0.12 11.49 13.27
C GLY A 32 0.89 10.30 12.69
N GLY A 33 0.77 10.06 11.39
CA GLY A 33 1.60 9.10 10.65
C GLY A 33 2.97 9.67 10.30
N THR A 34 3.99 8.82 10.26
CA THR A 34 5.40 9.19 10.15
C THR A 34 5.94 9.15 8.71
N SER A 35 5.12 8.86 7.70
CA SER A 35 5.54 8.76 6.30
C SER A 35 4.38 8.97 5.35
N LEU A 36 4.65 9.57 4.20
CA LEU A 36 3.72 9.62 3.06
C LEU A 36 3.73 8.32 2.24
N SER A 37 4.68 7.42 2.46
CA SER A 37 4.79 6.16 1.72
C SER A 37 3.68 5.18 2.11
N SER A 38 2.84 4.81 1.14
CA SER A 38 1.83 3.75 1.31
C SER A 38 2.46 2.40 1.64
N PHE A 39 3.68 2.12 1.18
CA PHE A 39 4.39 0.88 1.52
C PHE A 39 4.70 0.79 3.02
N ARG A 40 5.15 1.88 3.62
CA ARG A 40 5.37 1.93 5.08
C ARG A 40 4.06 1.69 5.82
N THR A 41 2.98 2.32 5.39
CA THR A 41 1.65 2.11 5.98
C THR A 41 1.18 0.66 5.84
N MET A 42 1.35 0.05 4.67
CA MET A 42 1.02 -1.37 4.44
C MET A 42 1.89 -2.30 5.28
N GLY A 43 3.20 -2.03 5.36
CA GLY A 43 4.13 -2.80 6.20
C GLY A 43 3.80 -2.71 7.68
N ASP A 44 3.42 -1.54 8.18
CA ASP A 44 2.97 -1.37 9.57
C ASP A 44 1.62 -2.05 9.81
N ALA A 45 0.69 -1.98 8.84
CA ALA A 45 -0.56 -2.74 8.92
C ALA A 45 -0.31 -4.24 9.06
N TYR A 46 0.62 -4.79 8.27
CA TYR A 46 1.01 -6.19 8.37
C TYR A 46 1.52 -6.55 9.78
N LYS A 47 2.43 -5.73 10.34
CA LYS A 47 3.00 -5.94 11.68
C LYS A 47 1.93 -5.88 12.77
N VAL A 48 1.05 -4.86 12.70
CA VAL A 48 -0.06 -4.68 13.65
C VAL A 48 -1.01 -5.88 13.63
N GLN A 49 -1.41 -6.33 12.43
CA GLN A 49 -2.28 -7.49 12.32
C GLN A 49 -1.58 -8.79 12.79
N ALA A 50 -0.28 -8.96 12.51
CA ALA A 50 0.48 -10.10 13.00
C ALA A 50 0.54 -10.13 14.54
N MET A 51 0.73 -8.98 15.19
CA MET A 51 0.68 -8.86 16.66
C MET A 51 -0.71 -9.16 17.23
N ALA A 52 -1.76 -8.85 16.48
CA ALA A 52 -3.14 -9.19 16.83
C ALA A 52 -3.53 -10.65 16.48
N GLY A 53 -2.57 -11.50 16.05
CA GLY A 53 -2.81 -12.88 15.65
C GLY A 53 -3.57 -13.02 14.33
N GLN A 54 -3.58 -11.98 13.50
CA GLN A 54 -4.28 -11.95 12.21
C GLN A 54 -3.27 -11.95 11.07
N ARG A 55 -3.64 -12.56 9.94
CA ARG A 55 -2.80 -12.61 8.75
C ARG A 55 -3.28 -11.62 7.70
N LEU A 56 -2.49 -10.59 7.44
CA LEU A 56 -2.70 -9.65 6.34
C LEU A 56 -1.79 -10.02 5.17
N THR A 57 -2.35 -10.27 3.99
CA THR A 57 -1.56 -10.52 2.78
C THR A 57 -1.19 -9.21 2.10
N ALA A 58 -0.13 -9.23 1.27
CA ALA A 58 0.25 -8.06 0.48
C ALA A 58 -0.87 -7.59 -0.46
N TRP A 59 -1.65 -8.53 -1.01
CA TRP A 59 -2.79 -8.19 -1.87
C TRP A 59 -3.93 -7.51 -1.11
N CYS A 60 -4.24 -7.97 0.11
CA CYS A 60 -5.24 -7.31 0.94
C CYS A 60 -4.78 -5.90 1.34
N ALA A 61 -3.50 -5.73 1.68
CA ALA A 61 -2.95 -4.43 2.01
C ALA A 61 -2.97 -3.47 0.79
N LEU A 62 -2.56 -3.96 -0.39
CA LEU A 62 -2.59 -3.20 -1.63
C LEU A 62 -4.03 -2.80 -2.01
N HIS A 63 -4.98 -3.74 -1.94
CA HIS A 63 -6.40 -3.43 -2.18
C HIS A 63 -6.89 -2.34 -1.22
N ALA A 64 -6.59 -2.45 0.07
CA ALA A 64 -7.01 -1.45 1.07
C ALA A 64 -6.35 -0.08 0.87
N ALA A 65 -5.18 -0.02 0.23
CA ALA A 65 -4.49 1.23 -0.12
C ALA A 65 -4.90 1.80 -1.50
N THR A 66 -5.71 1.08 -2.28
CA THR A 66 -6.14 1.47 -3.63
C THR A 66 -7.65 1.41 -3.78
N LEU A 67 -8.19 0.38 -4.42
CA LEU A 67 -9.63 0.23 -4.67
C LEU A 67 -10.46 0.19 -3.38
N GLY A 68 -9.95 -0.41 -2.31
CA GLY A 68 -10.62 -0.41 -1.01
C GLY A 68 -10.80 0.99 -0.43
N SER A 69 -9.76 1.84 -0.57
CA SER A 69 -9.85 3.25 -0.18
C SER A 69 -10.84 4.02 -1.07
N ALA A 70 -10.81 3.80 -2.38
CA ALA A 70 -11.75 4.42 -3.31
C ALA A 70 -13.21 4.05 -2.96
N LYS A 71 -13.47 2.78 -2.65
CA LYS A 71 -14.80 2.30 -2.20
C LYS A 71 -15.24 2.94 -0.89
N ALA A 72 -14.34 3.03 0.10
CA ALA A 72 -14.65 3.66 1.38
C ALA A 72 -15.01 5.15 1.23
N LEU A 73 -14.44 5.81 0.21
CA LEU A 73 -14.72 7.20 -0.15
C LEU A 73 -15.87 7.37 -1.17
N GLN A 74 -16.47 6.27 -1.65
CA GLN A 74 -17.48 6.24 -2.72
C GLN A 74 -17.00 6.84 -4.04
N LEU A 75 -15.71 6.71 -4.34
CA LEU A 75 -15.03 7.17 -5.56
C LEU A 75 -14.60 6.02 -6.48
N ASP A 76 -14.99 4.79 -6.19
CA ASP A 76 -14.59 3.60 -6.93
C ASP A 76 -15.19 3.53 -8.35
N HIS A 77 -16.14 4.37 -8.67
CA HIS A 77 -16.64 4.57 -10.02
C HIS A 77 -15.71 5.45 -10.88
N GLU A 78 -14.79 6.20 -10.27
CA GLU A 78 -13.85 7.08 -10.95
C GLU A 78 -12.39 6.60 -10.85
N ILE A 79 -11.96 6.13 -9.67
CA ILE A 79 -10.55 5.81 -9.37
C ILE A 79 -10.38 4.45 -8.66
N GLY A 80 -9.13 4.06 -8.41
CA GLY A 80 -8.78 2.90 -7.59
C GLY A 80 -8.60 1.60 -8.35
N SER A 81 -8.92 1.54 -9.64
CA SER A 81 -8.68 0.39 -10.52
C SER A 81 -8.21 0.82 -11.91
N LEU A 82 -7.66 -0.14 -12.68
CA LEU A 82 -7.23 0.06 -14.06
C LEU A 82 -8.31 -0.36 -15.08
N GLU A 83 -9.59 -0.36 -14.68
CA GLU A 83 -10.70 -0.66 -15.56
C GLU A 83 -10.90 0.45 -16.59
N VAL A 84 -11.35 0.06 -17.79
CA VAL A 84 -11.68 1.01 -18.87
C VAL A 84 -12.78 1.96 -18.39
N GLY A 85 -12.58 3.25 -18.62
CA GLY A 85 -13.51 4.30 -18.21
C GLY A 85 -13.19 4.95 -16.87
N ARG A 86 -12.18 4.45 -16.13
CA ARG A 86 -11.66 5.08 -14.90
C ARG A 86 -10.64 6.17 -15.23
N MET A 87 -10.44 7.10 -14.30
CA MET A 87 -9.31 8.03 -14.39
C MET A 87 -7.99 7.27 -14.41
N ALA A 88 -7.08 7.69 -15.27
CA ALA A 88 -5.75 7.13 -15.36
C ALA A 88 -4.84 7.68 -14.24
N ASP A 89 -5.17 7.32 -12.99
CA ASP A 89 -4.32 7.53 -11.81
C ASP A 89 -3.45 6.30 -11.64
N VAL A 90 -2.23 6.34 -12.18
CA VAL A 90 -1.35 5.18 -12.30
C VAL A 90 0.03 5.48 -11.74
N CYS A 91 0.55 4.57 -10.94
CA CYS A 91 1.95 4.58 -10.51
C CYS A 91 2.70 3.41 -11.13
N VAL A 92 3.87 3.69 -11.70
CA VAL A 92 4.82 2.69 -12.18
C VAL A 92 5.92 2.54 -11.14
N TRP A 93 6.18 1.29 -10.73
CA TRP A 93 7.08 1.00 -9.64
C TRP A 93 8.13 -0.03 -10.04
N ASP A 94 9.37 0.17 -9.59
CA ASP A 94 10.38 -0.89 -9.58
C ASP A 94 10.12 -1.88 -8.45
N TRP A 95 10.32 -3.16 -8.71
CA TRP A 95 10.27 -4.19 -7.68
C TRP A 95 11.38 -4.05 -6.64
N ALA A 96 12.55 -3.50 -7.04
CA ALA A 96 13.73 -3.45 -6.19
C ALA A 96 14.59 -2.23 -6.50
N ALA A 97 14.65 -1.27 -5.59
CA ALA A 97 15.46 -0.06 -5.73
C ALA A 97 16.83 -0.14 -5.02
N ASP A 98 17.09 -1.21 -4.27
CA ASP A 98 18.34 -1.41 -3.53
C ASP A 98 18.81 -2.88 -3.57
N PRO A 99 20.08 -3.16 -3.19
CA PRO A 99 20.64 -4.52 -3.27
C PRO A 99 19.91 -5.56 -2.41
N VAL A 100 19.34 -5.17 -1.27
CA VAL A 100 18.57 -6.08 -0.40
C VAL A 100 17.29 -6.52 -1.09
N ALA A 101 16.55 -5.56 -1.63
CA ALA A 101 15.33 -5.82 -2.39
C ALA A 101 15.64 -6.63 -3.66
N GLN A 102 16.75 -6.33 -4.39
CA GLN A 102 17.19 -7.10 -5.55
C GLN A 102 17.43 -8.57 -5.18
N ARG A 103 18.25 -8.80 -4.13
CA ARG A 103 18.51 -10.15 -3.66
C ARG A 103 17.24 -10.89 -3.24
N ARG A 104 16.31 -10.20 -2.60
CA ARG A 104 15.03 -10.79 -2.21
C ARG A 104 14.17 -11.17 -3.41
N MET A 105 14.17 -10.35 -4.48
CA MET A 105 13.46 -10.66 -5.72
C MET A 105 14.03 -11.84 -6.48
N GLU A 106 15.37 -12.03 -6.46
CA GLU A 106 16.04 -13.19 -7.09
C GLU A 106 15.62 -14.52 -6.48
N VAL A 107 15.37 -14.56 -5.16
CA VAL A 107 15.02 -15.80 -4.46
C VAL A 107 13.50 -16.01 -4.35
N ALA A 108 12.70 -15.03 -4.69
CA ALA A 108 11.24 -15.13 -4.66
C ALA A 108 10.74 -16.05 -5.78
N GLN A 109 10.00 -17.11 -5.41
CA GLN A 109 9.55 -18.15 -6.33
C GLN A 109 8.23 -17.84 -7.02
N GLY A 110 7.52 -16.80 -6.61
CA GLY A 110 6.25 -16.45 -7.19
C GLY A 110 5.82 -15.03 -6.93
N LEU A 111 4.72 -14.63 -7.58
CA LEU A 111 4.21 -13.25 -7.50
C LEU A 111 3.80 -12.87 -6.06
N HIS A 112 3.26 -13.81 -5.28
CA HIS A 112 2.90 -13.55 -3.88
C HIS A 112 4.12 -13.18 -3.03
N GLU A 113 5.24 -13.90 -3.19
CA GLU A 113 6.47 -13.60 -2.47
C GLU A 113 7.09 -12.27 -2.92
N ARG A 114 7.06 -12.00 -4.22
CA ARG A 114 7.51 -10.71 -4.76
C ARG A 114 6.66 -9.55 -4.24
N ALA A 115 5.34 -9.68 -4.26
CA ALA A 115 4.43 -8.66 -3.75
C ALA A 115 4.63 -8.42 -2.24
N PHE A 116 4.88 -9.48 -1.46
CA PHE A 116 5.19 -9.35 -0.04
C PHE A 116 6.53 -8.65 0.20
N ALA A 117 7.57 -9.04 -0.52
CA ALA A 117 8.87 -8.39 -0.45
C ALA A 117 8.78 -6.91 -0.84
N TRP A 118 8.07 -6.61 -1.91
CA TRP A 118 7.82 -5.25 -2.36
C TRP A 118 7.06 -4.43 -1.30
N MET A 119 5.97 -4.96 -0.76
CA MET A 119 5.23 -4.30 0.32
C MET A 119 6.10 -3.95 1.53
N THR A 120 7.08 -4.80 1.87
CA THR A 120 7.86 -4.66 3.09
C THR A 120 9.19 -3.91 2.91
N LEU A 121 9.75 -3.87 1.70
CA LEU A 121 11.05 -3.30 1.41
C LEU A 121 10.99 -2.03 0.54
N ALA A 122 9.88 -1.82 -0.21
CA ALA A 122 9.78 -0.66 -1.08
C ALA A 122 9.54 0.64 -0.32
N ASP A 123 10.03 1.70 -0.90
CA ASP A 123 9.80 3.08 -0.47
C ASP A 123 9.68 4.02 -1.69
N ASP A 124 9.85 5.32 -1.50
CA ASP A 124 9.75 6.34 -2.55
C ASP A 124 10.78 6.16 -3.67
N ARG A 125 11.94 5.53 -3.39
CA ARG A 125 12.97 5.22 -4.41
C ARG A 125 12.49 4.22 -5.46
N ASN A 126 11.48 3.41 -5.14
CA ASN A 126 10.88 2.47 -6.08
C ASN A 126 9.93 3.13 -7.07
N LEU A 127 9.45 4.37 -6.80
CA LEU A 127 8.53 5.06 -7.70
C LEU A 127 9.26 5.52 -8.96
N VAL A 128 8.85 5.01 -10.11
CA VAL A 128 9.40 5.35 -11.42
C VAL A 128 8.60 6.49 -12.04
N GLN A 129 7.28 6.34 -12.10
CA GLN A 129 6.37 7.36 -12.64
C GLN A 129 5.10 7.44 -11.82
N ALA A 130 4.51 8.64 -11.74
CA ALA A 130 3.15 8.85 -11.26
C ALA A 130 2.36 9.67 -12.28
N TRP A 131 1.17 9.18 -12.60
CA TRP A 131 0.22 9.78 -13.51
C TRP A 131 -1.05 10.12 -12.75
N VAL A 132 -1.60 11.30 -12.99
CA VAL A 132 -2.87 11.74 -12.41
C VAL A 132 -3.77 12.21 -13.55
N ALA A 133 -4.94 11.61 -13.66
CA ALA A 133 -5.90 11.83 -14.74
C ALA A 133 -5.25 11.79 -16.13
N GLY A 134 -4.34 10.81 -16.34
CA GLY A 134 -3.61 10.62 -17.59
C GLY A 134 -2.46 11.59 -17.84
N ALA A 135 -2.19 12.52 -16.92
CA ALA A 135 -1.06 13.44 -17.03
C ALA A 135 0.11 12.98 -16.15
N LEU A 136 1.31 12.86 -16.75
CA LEU A 136 2.53 12.55 -16.02
C LEU A 136 2.83 13.67 -15.01
N ARG A 137 2.93 13.33 -13.72
CA ARG A 137 3.19 14.27 -12.62
C ARG A 137 4.54 14.06 -11.97
N HIS A 138 5.06 12.84 -12.05
CA HIS A 138 6.38 12.51 -11.53
C HIS A 138 7.07 11.52 -12.45
N GLN A 139 8.37 11.71 -12.65
CA GLN A 139 9.28 10.75 -13.27
C GLN A 139 10.60 10.77 -12.53
N ARG A 140 11.07 9.59 -12.14
CA ARG A 140 12.39 9.44 -11.51
C ARG A 140 13.48 9.82 -12.49
N ALA A 141 14.47 10.57 -12.03
CA ALA A 141 15.61 10.96 -12.87
C ALA A 141 16.41 9.71 -13.33
N GLY A 142 16.85 9.72 -14.59
CA GLY A 142 17.69 8.66 -15.15
C GLY A 142 16.94 7.43 -15.66
N VAL A 143 15.63 7.52 -15.86
CA VAL A 143 14.79 6.48 -16.48
C VAL A 143 14.19 7.00 -17.77
#